data_2eda4732e1cc69cc6ef1119c4f4a1999
#
_entry.id   2eda4732e1cc69cc6ef1119c4f4a1999
#
_cell.length_a   1.000
_cell.length_b   1.000
_cell.length_c   1.000
_cell.angle_alpha   90.00
_cell.angle_beta   90.00
_cell.angle_gamma   90.00
#
_symmetry.space_group_name_H-M   'P 1'
#
loop_
_entity.id
_entity.type
_entity.pdbx_description
1 polymer ?
#
loop_
_entity_poly.entity_id
_entity_poly.type
_entity_poly.pdbx_seq_one_letter_code
_entity_poly.pdbx_strand_id
1 'polypeptide(L)'
;MRYKSQENAVFIAIHPTTYRSGGFLAHGVLKKATREDIETIWKMQVEAFTEFLDKYQDFDMSPATESLEKIIAKFEQPWTTYYYIVENDIVVGAVRIVNKNDGSRKRISPIWIMGEFRNKGYAQQAMIELENIYGSDHWCLDTILQEKGNLHLYEKMGYVQTGKVEHINEKMDIVFYEKN
;
A
#
# COMPACT_ATOMS: atom_id res chain seq x y z
N MET A 1 -39.13 -1.42 21.74
CA MET A 1 -37.81 -0.93 22.21
C MET A 1 -36.82 -1.07 21.08
N ARG A 2 -36.38 0.02 20.48
CA ARG A 2 -35.41 0.04 19.38
C ARG A 2 -34.03 0.30 19.99
N TYR A 3 -33.12 -0.67 19.87
CA TYR A 3 -31.70 -0.41 20.12
C TYR A 3 -31.08 0.22 18.88
N LYS A 4 -30.70 1.50 18.98
CA LYS A 4 -29.78 2.15 18.06
C LYS A 4 -28.36 1.81 18.52
N SER A 5 -27.64 0.98 17.80
CA SER A 5 -26.19 0.88 17.91
C SER A 5 -25.58 2.03 17.10
N GLN A 6 -25.07 3.02 17.80
CA GLN A 6 -24.14 4.00 17.22
C GLN A 6 -22.77 3.30 17.12
N GLU A 7 -22.35 2.94 15.93
CA GLU A 7 -20.97 2.63 15.66
C GLU A 7 -20.20 3.95 15.59
N ASN A 8 -19.51 4.25 16.69
CA ASN A 8 -18.52 5.33 16.72
C ASN A 8 -17.32 4.91 15.90
N ALA A 9 -17.15 5.51 14.73
CA ALA A 9 -15.89 5.51 14.01
C ALA A 9 -14.86 6.25 14.89
N VAL A 10 -13.98 5.49 15.53
CA VAL A 10 -12.87 6.05 16.30
C VAL A 10 -11.83 6.55 15.29
N PHE A 11 -11.87 7.83 14.97
CA PHE A 11 -10.75 8.51 14.34
C PHE A 11 -9.62 8.58 15.37
N ILE A 12 -8.63 7.72 15.24
CA ILE A 12 -7.41 7.81 16.05
C ILE A 12 -6.61 9.00 15.51
N ALA A 13 -6.72 10.14 16.19
CA ALA A 13 -5.80 11.25 16.00
C ALA A 13 -4.42 10.81 16.51
N ILE A 14 -3.52 10.49 15.59
CA ILE A 14 -2.15 10.09 15.92
C ILE A 14 -1.34 11.36 16.13
N HIS A 15 -0.91 11.63 17.37
CA HIS A 15 -0.07 12.78 17.70
C HIS A 15 1.29 12.71 16.97
N PRO A 16 1.79 13.82 16.41
CA PRO A 16 3.06 13.82 15.68
C PRO A 16 4.24 13.73 16.65
N THR A 17 5.11 12.75 16.44
CA THR A 17 6.44 12.76 17.05
C THR A 17 7.33 13.64 16.17
N THR A 18 7.60 14.87 16.62
CA THR A 18 8.53 15.79 15.95
C THR A 18 9.94 15.26 16.04
N TYR A 19 10.51 14.82 14.93
CA TYR A 19 11.95 14.62 14.79
C TYR A 19 12.60 15.95 14.44
N ARG A 20 13.32 16.57 15.41
CA ARG A 20 14.15 17.75 15.16
C ARG A 20 15.54 17.30 14.67
N SER A 21 15.80 17.47 13.39
CA SER A 21 17.16 17.72 12.88
C SER A 21 17.07 18.90 11.91
N GLY A 22 17.97 19.86 12.06
CA GLY A 22 17.88 21.20 11.51
C GLY A 22 17.77 21.25 9.99
N GLY A 23 16.92 22.16 9.50
CA GLY A 23 16.78 22.58 8.12
C GLY A 23 15.54 22.01 7.44
N PHE A 24 14.61 22.90 7.08
CA PHE A 24 13.38 22.69 6.32
C PHE A 24 12.61 21.39 6.62
N LEU A 25 11.54 21.50 7.38
CA LEU A 25 10.58 20.42 7.65
C LEU A 25 9.86 20.02 6.34
N ALA A 26 10.44 19.10 5.59
CA ALA A 26 9.66 18.29 4.69
C ALA A 26 8.88 17.31 5.59
N HIS A 27 7.58 17.53 5.76
CA HIS A 27 6.71 16.52 6.36
C HIS A 27 6.75 15.30 5.45
N GLY A 28 7.45 14.24 5.88
CA GLY A 28 7.47 12.98 5.15
C GLY A 28 6.04 12.44 5.04
N VAL A 29 5.70 11.91 3.86
CA VAL A 29 4.37 11.31 3.63
C VAL A 29 4.24 9.90 4.22
N LEU A 30 5.35 9.28 4.67
CA LEU A 30 5.38 7.93 5.22
C LEU A 30 5.55 7.91 6.73
N LYS A 31 4.69 7.18 7.42
CA LYS A 31 4.81 6.88 8.84
C LYS A 31 4.88 5.36 9.03
N LYS A 32 6.00 4.89 9.60
CA LYS A 32 6.17 3.45 9.86
C LYS A 32 5.10 2.97 10.84
N ALA A 33 4.41 1.90 10.46
CA ALA A 33 3.41 1.25 11.29
C ALA A 33 4.07 0.35 12.33
N THR A 34 3.38 0.18 13.46
CA THR A 34 3.77 -0.67 14.57
C THR A 34 2.85 -1.90 14.67
N ARG A 35 3.15 -2.81 15.57
CA ARG A 35 2.31 -4.00 15.82
C ARG A 35 0.88 -3.62 16.24
N GLU A 36 0.72 -2.51 16.93
CA GLU A 36 -0.58 -2.01 17.40
C GLU A 36 -1.48 -1.54 16.25
N ASP A 37 -0.89 -1.24 15.10
CA ASP A 37 -1.58 -0.75 13.90
C ASP A 37 -2.14 -1.87 13.01
N ILE A 38 -1.82 -3.15 13.29
CA ILE A 38 -2.09 -4.28 12.37
C ILE A 38 -3.57 -4.39 12.04
N GLU A 39 -4.45 -4.32 13.04
CA GLU A 39 -5.90 -4.43 12.83
C GLU A 39 -6.45 -3.27 12.01
N THR A 40 -5.94 -2.05 12.23
CA THR A 40 -6.30 -0.86 11.46
C THR A 40 -5.86 -1.00 10.00
N ILE A 41 -4.62 -1.44 9.75
CA ILE A 41 -4.09 -1.69 8.42
C ILE A 41 -4.92 -2.75 7.70
N TRP A 42 -5.27 -3.85 8.37
CA TRP A 42 -6.11 -4.89 7.81
C TRP A 42 -7.49 -4.34 7.37
N LYS A 43 -8.19 -3.61 8.25
CA LYS A 43 -9.49 -3.01 7.95
C LYS A 43 -9.40 -2.05 6.75
N MET A 44 -8.40 -1.19 6.72
CA MET A 44 -8.15 -0.28 5.61
C MET A 44 -7.87 -1.02 4.30
N GLN A 45 -7.07 -2.09 4.34
CA GLN A 45 -6.79 -2.92 3.18
C GLN A 45 -8.06 -3.56 2.62
N VAL A 46 -8.86 -4.20 3.47
CA VAL A 46 -10.13 -4.81 3.08
C VAL A 46 -11.04 -3.76 2.43
N GLU A 47 -11.23 -2.61 3.06
CA GLU A 47 -12.05 -1.52 2.53
C GLU A 47 -11.55 -1.03 1.17
N ALA A 48 -10.26 -0.72 1.05
CA ALA A 48 -9.68 -0.18 -0.16
C ALA A 48 -9.71 -1.13 -1.37
N PHE A 49 -9.68 -2.45 -1.11
CA PHE A 49 -9.68 -3.46 -2.18
C PHE A 49 -11.04 -4.11 -2.43
N THR A 50 -12.08 -3.83 -1.64
CA THR A 50 -13.43 -4.39 -1.84
C THR A 50 -14.00 -4.05 -3.23
N GLU A 51 -13.82 -2.81 -3.70
CA GLU A 51 -14.30 -2.43 -5.04
C GLU A 51 -13.62 -3.22 -6.18
N PHE A 52 -12.32 -3.56 -6.00
CA PHE A 52 -11.60 -4.40 -6.97
C PHE A 52 -12.05 -5.85 -6.89
N LEU A 53 -12.33 -6.35 -5.69
CA LEU A 53 -12.91 -7.68 -5.50
C LEU A 53 -14.26 -7.79 -6.20
N ASP A 54 -15.14 -6.81 -6.03
CA ASP A 54 -16.45 -6.75 -6.69
C ASP A 54 -16.33 -6.69 -8.21
N LYS A 55 -15.36 -5.89 -8.70
CA LYS A 55 -15.14 -5.70 -10.14
C LYS A 55 -14.52 -6.92 -10.82
N TYR A 56 -13.48 -7.50 -10.20
CA TYR A 56 -12.66 -8.54 -10.81
C TYR A 56 -12.98 -9.96 -10.33
N GLN A 57 -13.66 -10.09 -9.18
CA GLN A 57 -14.09 -11.37 -8.60
C GLN A 57 -12.91 -12.35 -8.35
N ASP A 58 -11.76 -11.81 -7.98
CA ASP A 58 -10.61 -12.58 -7.53
C ASP A 58 -10.73 -12.89 -6.03
N PHE A 59 -11.41 -13.97 -5.70
CA PHE A 59 -11.65 -14.38 -4.31
C PHE A 59 -10.45 -15.07 -3.67
N ASP A 60 -9.49 -15.53 -4.47
CA ASP A 60 -8.36 -16.33 -3.99
C ASP A 60 -7.14 -15.47 -3.61
N MET A 61 -6.86 -14.41 -4.38
CA MET A 61 -5.64 -13.62 -4.25
C MET A 61 -5.87 -12.16 -3.86
N SER A 62 -7.13 -11.69 -3.88
CA SER A 62 -7.43 -10.30 -3.56
C SER A 62 -6.98 -9.91 -2.15
N PRO A 63 -6.34 -8.76 -1.97
CA PRO A 63 -6.05 -8.24 -0.63
C PRO A 63 -7.31 -8.02 0.23
N ALA A 64 -8.49 -7.86 -0.38
CA ALA A 64 -9.76 -7.74 0.34
C ALA A 64 -10.21 -9.04 1.04
N THR A 65 -9.71 -10.20 0.60
CA THR A 65 -10.04 -11.51 1.19
C THR A 65 -9.00 -12.00 2.20
N GLU A 66 -7.92 -11.25 2.40
CA GLU A 66 -6.89 -11.66 3.38
C GLU A 66 -7.43 -11.57 4.80
N SER A 67 -7.22 -12.63 5.58
CA SER A 67 -7.57 -12.65 6.99
C SER A 67 -6.60 -11.81 7.84
N LEU A 68 -7.05 -11.40 9.03
CA LEU A 68 -6.21 -10.70 9.99
C LEU A 68 -4.94 -11.51 10.34
N GLU A 69 -5.07 -12.85 10.49
CA GLU A 69 -3.95 -13.75 10.80
C GLU A 69 -2.89 -13.72 9.70
N LYS A 70 -3.28 -13.63 8.43
CA LYS A 70 -2.32 -13.47 7.31
C LYS A 70 -1.57 -12.15 7.40
N ILE A 71 -2.24 -11.06 7.76
CA ILE A 71 -1.60 -9.75 7.93
C ILE A 71 -0.64 -9.77 9.11
N ILE A 72 -1.03 -10.38 10.24
CA ILE A 72 -0.14 -10.58 11.40
C ILE A 72 1.12 -11.35 10.98
N ALA A 73 0.96 -12.48 10.28
CA ALA A 73 2.07 -13.30 9.82
C ALA A 73 3.02 -12.53 8.87
N LYS A 74 2.47 -11.69 7.98
CA LYS A 74 3.27 -10.81 7.12
C LYS A 74 4.03 -9.76 7.92
N PHE A 75 3.39 -9.17 8.92
CA PHE A 75 3.98 -8.13 9.76
C PHE A 75 5.13 -8.66 10.62
N GLU A 76 5.07 -9.91 11.04
CA GLU A 76 6.09 -10.59 11.85
C GLU A 76 7.33 -11.04 11.03
N GLN A 77 7.26 -10.99 9.68
CA GLN A 77 8.42 -11.29 8.84
C GLN A 77 9.49 -10.20 8.99
N PRO A 78 10.76 -10.54 9.29
CA PRO A 78 11.81 -9.54 9.53
C PRO A 78 12.16 -8.68 8.30
N TRP A 79 11.75 -9.13 7.11
CA TRP A 79 11.96 -8.44 5.84
C TRP A 79 10.75 -7.64 5.37
N THR A 80 9.69 -7.52 6.18
CA THR A 80 8.46 -6.79 5.85
C THR A 80 8.36 -5.52 6.68
N THR A 81 7.97 -4.41 6.04
CA THR A 81 7.65 -3.16 6.70
C THR A 81 6.37 -2.59 6.13
N TYR A 82 5.46 -2.18 7.00
CA TYR A 82 4.28 -1.41 6.64
C TYR A 82 4.47 0.07 6.97
N TYR A 83 3.98 0.93 6.09
CA TYR A 83 3.90 2.36 6.32
C TYR A 83 2.49 2.85 6.07
N TYR A 84 1.99 3.73 6.91
CA TYR A 84 0.88 4.61 6.57
C TYR A 84 1.38 5.67 5.58
N ILE A 85 0.51 6.04 4.65
CA ILE A 85 0.66 7.22 3.80
C ILE A 85 -0.18 8.30 4.44
N VAL A 86 0.44 9.43 4.81
CA VAL A 86 -0.21 10.50 5.58
C VAL A 86 -0.13 11.83 4.86
N GLU A 87 -1.17 12.64 5.01
CA GLU A 87 -1.24 14.01 4.55
C GLU A 87 -1.87 14.87 5.63
N ASN A 88 -1.16 15.91 6.11
CA ASN A 88 -1.62 16.78 7.19
C ASN A 88 -2.18 16.00 8.40
N ASP A 89 -1.43 15.00 8.87
CA ASP A 89 -1.79 14.10 9.97
C ASP A 89 -2.99 13.16 9.70
N ILE A 90 -3.55 13.17 8.49
CA ILE A 90 -4.62 12.27 8.07
C ILE A 90 -3.99 11.06 7.38
N VAL A 91 -4.38 9.85 7.78
CA VAL A 91 -4.01 8.62 7.08
C VAL A 91 -4.84 8.52 5.80
N VAL A 92 -4.17 8.61 4.64
CA VAL A 92 -4.81 8.57 3.33
C VAL A 92 -4.63 7.23 2.61
N GLY A 93 -3.77 6.35 3.12
CA GLY A 93 -3.49 5.04 2.56
C GLY A 93 -2.41 4.30 3.34
N ALA A 94 -1.94 3.20 2.79
CA ALA A 94 -0.78 2.49 3.33
C ALA A 94 -0.04 1.72 2.24
N VAL A 95 1.17 1.25 2.58
CA VAL A 95 2.03 0.48 1.71
C VAL A 95 2.80 -0.57 2.50
N ARG A 96 2.95 -1.74 1.91
CA ARG A 96 3.82 -2.81 2.43
C ARG A 96 5.04 -2.95 1.54
N ILE A 97 6.21 -3.00 2.17
CA ILE A 97 7.50 -3.26 1.52
C ILE A 97 8.03 -4.60 1.97
N VAL A 98 8.54 -5.37 1.01
CA VAL A 98 9.32 -6.58 1.26
C VAL A 98 10.75 -6.32 0.79
N ASN A 99 11.69 -6.38 1.73
CA ASN A 99 13.13 -6.22 1.46
C ASN A 99 13.92 -7.25 2.25
N LYS A 100 14.32 -8.33 1.59
CA LYS A 100 15.03 -9.44 2.23
C LYS A 100 16.53 -9.20 2.43
N ASN A 101 17.09 -8.18 1.78
CA ASN A 101 18.53 -7.89 1.78
C ASN A 101 19.42 -9.09 1.38
N ASP A 102 18.90 -9.96 0.53
CA ASP A 102 19.56 -11.17 0.03
C ASP A 102 19.96 -11.08 -1.46
N GLY A 103 19.92 -9.88 -2.01
CA GLY A 103 20.17 -9.60 -3.43
C GLY A 103 18.91 -9.73 -4.30
N SER A 104 17.76 -10.16 -3.76
CA SER A 104 16.49 -10.12 -4.46
C SER A 104 15.93 -8.69 -4.55
N ARG A 105 15.06 -8.46 -5.53
CA ARG A 105 14.42 -7.15 -5.69
C ARG A 105 13.54 -6.78 -4.49
N LYS A 106 13.61 -5.53 -4.09
CA LYS A 106 12.65 -4.95 -3.16
C LYS A 106 11.27 -4.96 -3.82
N ARG A 107 10.22 -5.27 -3.05
CA ARG A 107 8.86 -5.38 -3.59
C ARG A 107 7.88 -4.47 -2.86
N ILE A 108 7.09 -3.74 -3.63
CA ILE A 108 5.89 -3.06 -3.17
C ILE A 108 4.71 -4.03 -3.32
N SER A 109 4.03 -4.40 -2.21
CA SER A 109 2.94 -5.37 -2.30
C SER A 109 2.12 -5.50 -0.99
N PRO A 110 0.93 -4.89 -0.91
CA PRO A 110 0.37 -3.89 -1.81
C PRO A 110 0.70 -2.44 -1.44
N ILE A 111 0.30 -1.50 -2.31
CA ILE A 111 0.14 -0.07 -2.02
C ILE A 111 -1.30 0.32 -2.32
N TRP A 112 -1.93 1.11 -1.46
CA TRP A 112 -3.29 1.60 -1.68
C TRP A 112 -3.49 3.01 -1.12
N ILE A 113 -4.41 3.72 -1.75
CA ILE A 113 -4.95 5.00 -1.29
C ILE A 113 -6.45 4.81 -1.08
N MET A 114 -6.97 5.28 0.04
CA MET A 114 -8.41 5.23 0.34
C MET A 114 -9.19 6.01 -0.71
N GLY A 115 -10.40 5.55 -1.02
CA GLY A 115 -11.18 6.02 -2.18
C GLY A 115 -11.29 7.54 -2.32
N GLU A 116 -11.61 8.25 -1.23
CA GLU A 116 -11.76 9.71 -1.19
C GLU A 116 -10.47 10.50 -1.40
N PHE A 117 -9.31 9.85 -1.25
CA PHE A 117 -7.99 10.46 -1.41
C PHE A 117 -7.29 10.13 -2.72
N ARG A 118 -7.90 9.31 -3.60
CA ARG A 118 -7.29 8.92 -4.89
C ARG A 118 -7.14 10.10 -5.85
N ASN A 119 -6.29 9.91 -6.84
CA ASN A 119 -6.01 10.89 -7.91
C ASN A 119 -5.42 12.23 -7.44
N LYS A 120 -4.84 12.28 -6.23
CA LYS A 120 -4.19 13.46 -5.66
C LYS A 120 -2.65 13.35 -5.60
N GLY A 121 -2.08 12.28 -6.18
CA GLY A 121 -0.63 12.08 -6.25
C GLY A 121 0.01 11.41 -5.02
N TYR A 122 -0.75 11.02 -4.01
CA TYR A 122 -0.19 10.45 -2.77
C TYR A 122 0.58 9.14 -2.97
N ALA A 123 0.12 8.26 -3.86
CA ALA A 123 0.86 7.04 -4.17
C ALA A 123 2.22 7.35 -4.82
N GLN A 124 2.28 8.33 -5.72
CA GLN A 124 3.54 8.78 -6.32
C GLN A 124 4.49 9.35 -5.27
N GLN A 125 4.01 10.20 -4.37
CA GLN A 125 4.83 10.79 -3.30
C GLN A 125 5.36 9.70 -2.35
N ALA A 126 4.51 8.74 -1.98
CA ALA A 126 4.91 7.61 -1.16
C ALA A 126 6.02 6.76 -1.83
N MET A 127 5.90 6.48 -3.13
CA MET A 127 6.92 5.75 -3.87
C MET A 127 8.26 6.50 -3.95
N ILE A 128 8.25 7.83 -4.16
CA ILE A 128 9.45 8.66 -4.12
C ILE A 128 10.13 8.57 -2.75
N GLU A 129 9.36 8.67 -1.67
CA GLU A 129 9.92 8.59 -0.32
C GLU A 129 10.47 7.19 0.00
N LEU A 130 9.80 6.11 -0.44
CA LEU A 130 10.32 4.75 -0.34
C LEU A 130 11.65 4.59 -1.06
N GLU A 131 11.78 5.15 -2.26
CA GLU A 131 13.04 5.15 -3.00
C GLU A 131 14.15 5.94 -2.28
N ASN A 132 13.82 7.04 -1.60
CA ASN A 132 14.77 7.77 -0.77
C ASN A 132 15.23 6.95 0.46
N ILE A 133 14.34 6.13 1.04
CA ILE A 133 14.66 5.28 2.20
C ILE A 133 15.46 4.03 1.81
N TYR A 134 15.08 3.37 0.71
CA TYR A 134 15.55 2.03 0.34
C TYR A 134 16.46 2.01 -0.90
N GLY A 135 16.68 3.16 -1.54
CA GLY A 135 17.38 3.26 -2.84
C GLY A 135 16.39 3.23 -4.01
N SER A 136 16.77 3.90 -5.11
CA SER A 136 15.90 4.14 -6.26
C SER A 136 15.84 2.99 -7.27
N ASP A 137 16.69 1.99 -7.12
CA ASP A 137 16.87 0.87 -8.03
C ASP A 137 16.45 -0.47 -7.41
N HIS A 138 16.42 -1.49 -8.23
CA HIS A 138 16.22 -2.88 -7.81
C HIS A 138 14.86 -3.14 -7.16
N TRP A 139 13.82 -2.59 -7.74
CA TRP A 139 12.44 -2.76 -7.31
C TRP A 139 11.64 -3.67 -8.23
N CYS A 140 10.59 -4.31 -7.69
CA CYS A 140 9.55 -4.97 -8.47
C CYS A 140 8.18 -4.76 -7.84
N LEU A 141 7.16 -4.91 -8.68
CA LEU A 141 5.75 -4.93 -8.28
C LEU A 141 4.93 -5.65 -9.35
N ASP A 142 3.68 -5.92 -9.03
CA ASP A 142 2.68 -6.40 -9.98
C ASP A 142 1.39 -5.59 -9.80
N THR A 143 0.58 -5.58 -10.85
CA THR A 143 -0.69 -4.87 -10.85
C THR A 143 -1.67 -5.45 -11.86
N ILE A 144 -2.92 -5.08 -11.71
CA ILE A 144 -4.00 -5.46 -12.62
C ILE A 144 -3.82 -4.73 -13.96
N LEU A 145 -3.71 -5.46 -15.07
CA LEU A 145 -3.52 -4.92 -16.42
C LEU A 145 -4.65 -3.96 -16.83
N GLN A 146 -5.86 -4.20 -16.37
CA GLN A 146 -7.03 -3.40 -16.69
C GLN A 146 -7.06 -2.05 -15.94
N GLU A 147 -6.25 -1.87 -14.88
CA GLU A 147 -6.16 -0.63 -14.11
C GLU A 147 -5.15 0.34 -14.74
N LYS A 148 -5.56 1.02 -15.82
CA LYS A 148 -4.68 1.90 -16.62
C LYS A 148 -4.02 3.03 -15.82
N GLY A 149 -4.70 3.52 -14.78
CA GLY A 149 -4.13 4.54 -13.87
C GLY A 149 -2.90 4.04 -13.12
N ASN A 150 -2.92 2.76 -12.69
CA ASN A 150 -1.78 2.15 -12.02
C ASN A 150 -0.61 1.93 -12.99
N LEU A 151 -0.88 1.46 -14.22
CA LEU A 151 0.16 1.30 -15.24
C LEU A 151 0.86 2.63 -15.51
N HIS A 152 0.07 3.69 -15.74
CA HIS A 152 0.60 5.03 -15.97
C HIS A 152 1.45 5.54 -14.80
N LEU A 153 1.01 5.31 -13.55
CA LEU A 153 1.77 5.69 -12.35
C LEU A 153 3.14 5.00 -12.34
N TYR A 154 3.18 3.67 -12.51
CA TYR A 154 4.41 2.91 -12.43
C TYR A 154 5.38 3.26 -13.57
N GLU A 155 4.89 3.40 -14.79
CA GLU A 155 5.69 3.83 -15.94
C GLU A 155 6.28 5.23 -15.74
N LYS A 156 5.47 6.17 -15.21
CA LYS A 156 5.95 7.52 -14.84
C LYS A 156 7.03 7.48 -13.76
N MET A 157 6.97 6.50 -12.84
CA MET A 157 7.99 6.30 -11.82
C MET A 157 9.23 5.56 -12.32
N GLY A 158 9.30 5.24 -13.62
CA GLY A 158 10.45 4.58 -14.25
C GLY A 158 10.44 3.04 -14.14
N TYR A 159 9.31 2.45 -13.76
CA TYR A 159 9.14 1.00 -13.83
C TYR A 159 8.83 0.57 -15.26
N VAL A 160 9.34 -0.59 -15.65
CA VAL A 160 9.17 -1.17 -16.99
C VAL A 160 8.50 -2.54 -16.86
N GLN A 161 7.53 -2.81 -17.72
CA GLN A 161 6.90 -4.12 -17.79
C GLN A 161 7.92 -5.19 -18.19
N THR A 162 7.90 -6.31 -17.47
CA THR A 162 8.79 -7.45 -17.76
C THR A 162 8.37 -8.28 -18.97
N GLY A 163 7.17 -8.06 -19.49
CA GLY A 163 6.54 -8.87 -20.52
C GLY A 163 5.79 -10.11 -19.97
N LYS A 164 5.94 -10.44 -18.68
CA LYS A 164 5.16 -11.49 -18.05
C LYS A 164 3.74 -11.02 -17.83
N VAL A 165 2.78 -11.84 -18.24
CA VAL A 165 1.34 -11.67 -17.96
C VAL A 165 0.83 -12.95 -17.31
N GLU A 166 0.05 -12.81 -16.25
CA GLU A 166 -0.60 -13.92 -15.56
C GLU A 166 -2.11 -13.76 -15.67
N HIS A 167 -2.76 -14.70 -16.32
CA HIS A 167 -4.21 -14.72 -16.47
C HIS A 167 -4.85 -15.27 -15.20
N ILE A 168 -5.66 -14.47 -14.52
CA ILE A 168 -6.34 -14.85 -13.28
C ILE A 168 -7.74 -15.38 -13.58
N ASN A 169 -8.53 -14.63 -14.36
CA ASN A 169 -9.86 -15.02 -14.80
C ASN A 169 -10.28 -14.16 -16.00
N GLU A 170 -11.50 -14.35 -16.51
CA GLU A 170 -12.02 -13.63 -17.68
C GLU A 170 -12.04 -12.09 -17.54
N LYS A 171 -11.91 -11.57 -16.33
CA LYS A 171 -11.99 -10.14 -16.03
C LYS A 171 -10.64 -9.53 -15.69
N MET A 172 -9.62 -10.35 -15.34
CA MET A 172 -8.41 -9.87 -14.71
C MET A 172 -7.16 -10.60 -15.19
N ASP A 173 -6.19 -9.82 -15.64
CA ASP A 173 -4.81 -10.23 -15.86
C ASP A 173 -3.88 -9.44 -14.95
N ILE A 174 -2.79 -10.05 -14.50
CA ILE A 174 -1.73 -9.40 -13.73
C ILE A 174 -0.50 -9.22 -14.62
N VAL A 175 0.06 -8.02 -14.57
CA VAL A 175 1.34 -7.68 -15.22
C VAL A 175 2.39 -7.32 -14.18
N PHE A 176 3.64 -7.59 -14.52
CA PHE A 176 4.78 -7.44 -13.64
C PHE A 176 5.71 -6.33 -14.13
N TYR A 177 6.16 -5.51 -13.19
CA TYR A 177 7.03 -4.38 -13.42
C TYR A 177 8.32 -4.50 -12.62
N GLU A 178 9.41 -4.00 -13.20
CA GLU A 178 10.70 -3.87 -12.55
C GLU A 178 11.28 -2.47 -12.77
N LYS A 179 12.08 -2.02 -11.81
CA LYS A 179 12.90 -0.81 -11.92
C LYS A 179 14.35 -1.15 -11.58
N ASN A 180 15.26 -0.86 -12.50
CA ASN A 180 16.71 -1.05 -12.37
C ASN A 180 17.39 0.24 -11.97
#